data_e105968e40009b77649921167b5f1b41
#
_entry.id   e105968e40009b77649921167b5f1b41
#
_cell.length_a   1.000
_cell.length_b   1.000
_cell.length_c   1.000
_cell.angle_alpha   90.00
_cell.angle_beta   90.00
_cell.angle_gamma   90.00
#
_symmetry.space_group_name_H-M   'P 1'
#
loop_
_entity.id
_entity.type
_entity.pdbx_description
1 polymer ?
#
loop_
_entity_poly.entity_id
_entity_poly.type
_entity_poly.pdbx_seq_one_letter_code
_entity_poly.pdbx_strand_id
1 'polypeptide(L)'
;MRILIAGVSFVSMLAAGTAFAQQAPFNEAGVTMGHWHLVSQDVEANKDIFVAMGGKLVTRGTAVGVWFPGARVNLNLGEEPPGKGGSVGSVINHVGFIVNNVEGQVAKWKAAGVPLLPGNNNRLDQAFVVTPDGVRIEILEDRNQAVAIQHEHVHFFVPEAEIPKMQAWYAKTFGGKPGTRNNAPVVDVPGGQLRFARADTPQAPTRGRVLDHIGFDVKDLQTFVKKIEAEGIRLDEPYRRVPGGGAAITYITDPWGTRVELVQLGM
;
A
#
# COMPACT_ATOMS: atom_id res chain seq x y z
N MET A 1 69.51 -10.61 7.68
CA MET A 1 68.58 -10.10 6.66
C MET A 1 67.17 -10.45 7.13
N ARG A 2 66.46 -9.51 7.81
CA ARG A 2 65.09 -9.72 8.33
C ARG A 2 64.09 -9.06 7.37
N ILE A 3 63.23 -9.85 6.78
CA ILE A 3 62.18 -9.39 5.89
C ILE A 3 60.96 -9.01 6.75
N LEU A 4 60.60 -7.73 6.78
CA LEU A 4 59.34 -7.26 7.34
C LEU A 4 58.25 -7.44 6.29
N ILE A 5 57.24 -8.28 6.62
CA ILE A 5 56.01 -8.40 5.84
C ILE A 5 55.02 -7.39 6.42
N ALA A 6 54.75 -6.33 5.66
CA ALA A 6 53.71 -5.36 5.99
C ALA A 6 52.34 -5.98 5.63
N GLY A 7 51.52 -6.27 6.64
CA GLY A 7 50.16 -6.68 6.46
C GLY A 7 49.28 -5.50 6.05
N VAL A 8 48.71 -5.54 4.85
CA VAL A 8 47.69 -4.61 4.39
C VAL A 8 46.32 -5.12 4.89
N SER A 9 45.80 -4.42 5.93
CA SER A 9 44.43 -4.66 6.39
C SER A 9 43.43 -4.01 5.40
N PHE A 10 42.71 -4.83 4.65
CA PHE A 10 41.56 -4.39 3.86
C PHE A 10 40.41 -4.09 4.82
N VAL A 11 40.12 -2.83 5.07
CA VAL A 11 38.89 -2.40 5.72
C VAL A 11 37.81 -2.44 4.66
N SER A 12 36.98 -3.50 4.66
CA SER A 12 35.76 -3.56 3.86
C SER A 12 34.77 -2.55 4.42
N MET A 13 34.67 -1.38 3.81
CA MET A 13 33.54 -0.48 4.00
C MET A 13 32.31 -1.16 3.42
N LEU A 14 31.49 -1.75 4.30
CA LEU A 14 30.09 -2.05 3.97
C LEU A 14 29.40 -0.71 3.71
N ALA A 15 29.22 -0.37 2.43
CA ALA A 15 28.32 0.68 2.02
C ALA A 15 26.92 0.24 2.48
N ALA A 16 26.41 0.84 3.55
CA ALA A 16 25.00 0.79 3.89
C ALA A 16 24.26 1.51 2.76
N GLY A 17 23.92 0.75 1.70
CA GLY A 17 23.04 1.21 0.65
C GLY A 17 21.74 1.61 1.33
N THR A 18 21.36 2.89 1.23
CA THR A 18 20.02 3.36 1.60
C THR A 18 19.04 2.47 0.86
N ALA A 19 18.30 1.63 1.60
CA ALA A 19 17.21 0.85 1.04
C ALA A 19 16.15 1.84 0.54
N PHE A 20 16.27 2.24 -0.71
CA PHE A 20 15.23 3.01 -1.39
C PHE A 20 13.97 2.15 -1.41
N ALA A 21 12.81 2.80 -1.35
CA ALA A 21 11.49 2.21 -1.45
C ALA A 21 11.45 1.21 -2.62
N GLN A 22 11.77 -0.03 -2.33
CA GLN A 22 11.88 -1.08 -3.34
C GLN A 22 10.53 -1.76 -3.46
N GLN A 23 10.04 -1.84 -4.70
CA GLN A 23 8.91 -2.69 -5.03
C GLN A 23 9.23 -4.13 -4.61
N ALA A 24 8.29 -4.81 -4.00
CA ALA A 24 8.43 -6.22 -3.70
C ALA A 24 8.50 -7.05 -5.02
N PRO A 25 9.20 -8.18 -5.04
CA PRO A 25 9.27 -9.03 -6.22
C PRO A 25 7.87 -9.55 -6.60
N PHE A 26 7.63 -9.74 -7.89
CA PHE A 26 6.38 -10.33 -8.36
C PHE A 26 6.21 -11.77 -7.87
N ASN A 27 4.97 -12.16 -7.55
CA ASN A 27 4.64 -13.57 -7.29
C ASN A 27 4.59 -14.38 -8.62
N GLU A 28 4.20 -15.66 -8.52
CA GLU A 28 4.08 -16.55 -9.68
C GLU A 28 3.02 -16.10 -10.68
N ALA A 29 1.99 -15.38 -10.23
CA ALA A 29 0.99 -14.75 -11.10
C ALA A 29 1.48 -13.47 -11.77
N GLY A 30 2.71 -13.04 -11.48
CA GLY A 30 3.28 -11.80 -12.00
C GLY A 30 2.71 -10.55 -11.32
N VAL A 31 2.26 -10.64 -10.07
CA VAL A 31 1.57 -9.55 -9.35
C VAL A 31 2.32 -9.20 -8.06
N THR A 32 2.31 -7.92 -7.71
CA THR A 32 2.76 -7.40 -6.41
C THR A 32 1.88 -6.21 -6.00
N MET A 33 1.81 -5.91 -4.70
CA MET A 33 1.18 -4.68 -4.23
C MET A 33 1.90 -3.48 -4.83
N GLY A 34 1.15 -2.53 -5.34
CA GLY A 34 1.68 -1.37 -6.05
C GLY A 34 1.51 -0.08 -5.26
N HIS A 35 0.27 0.33 -5.04
CA HIS A 35 -0.01 1.65 -4.45
C HIS A 35 -1.39 1.74 -3.80
N TRP A 36 -1.59 2.82 -3.06
CA TRP A 36 -2.90 3.40 -2.76
C TRP A 36 -3.04 4.72 -3.49
N HIS A 37 -4.23 5.04 -3.91
CA HIS A 37 -4.51 6.32 -4.54
C HIS A 37 -5.47 7.14 -3.70
N LEU A 38 -5.01 8.32 -3.30
CA LEU A 38 -5.81 9.29 -2.58
C LEU A 38 -6.20 10.42 -3.52
N VAL A 39 -7.49 10.54 -3.81
CA VAL A 39 -8.06 11.71 -4.50
C VAL A 39 -8.28 12.78 -3.43
N SER A 40 -7.18 13.40 -3.06
CA SER A 40 -7.05 14.26 -1.88
C SER A 40 -7.76 15.60 -2.06
N GLN A 41 -8.35 16.12 -0.98
CA GLN A 41 -8.86 17.49 -0.91
C GLN A 41 -7.74 18.49 -0.62
N ASP A 42 -6.66 18.06 0.03
CA ASP A 42 -5.47 18.85 0.33
C ASP A 42 -4.19 18.00 0.12
N VAL A 43 -3.70 18.05 -1.13
CA VAL A 43 -2.53 17.26 -1.56
C VAL A 43 -1.29 17.62 -0.74
N GLU A 44 -1.07 18.92 -0.45
CA GLU A 44 0.10 19.38 0.28
C GLU A 44 0.09 18.88 1.72
N ALA A 45 -1.03 19.02 2.44
CA ALA A 45 -1.13 18.54 3.80
C ALA A 45 -0.95 17.01 3.91
N ASN A 46 -1.57 16.24 2.98
CA ASN A 46 -1.38 14.79 2.95
C ASN A 46 0.06 14.41 2.60
N LYS A 47 0.67 15.06 1.61
CA LYS A 47 2.08 14.86 1.24
C LYS A 47 3.01 15.07 2.44
N ASP A 48 2.83 16.17 3.17
CA ASP A 48 3.66 16.51 4.31
C ASP A 48 3.56 15.47 5.43
N ILE A 49 2.36 14.92 5.70
CA ILE A 49 2.16 13.82 6.63
C ILE A 49 2.95 12.59 6.21
N PHE A 50 2.80 12.12 4.97
CA PHE A 50 3.50 10.91 4.52
C PHE A 50 5.03 11.10 4.47
N VAL A 51 5.50 12.29 4.12
CA VAL A 51 6.94 12.61 4.18
C VAL A 51 7.44 12.62 5.62
N ALA A 52 6.68 13.23 6.56
CA ALA A 52 7.03 13.22 7.99
C ALA A 52 7.05 11.79 8.57
N MET A 53 6.18 10.90 8.06
CA MET A 53 6.19 9.47 8.41
C MET A 53 7.44 8.73 7.91
N GLY A 54 8.20 9.31 6.99
CA GLY A 54 9.45 8.74 6.47
C GLY A 54 9.38 8.25 5.03
N GLY A 55 8.29 8.55 4.33
CA GLY A 55 8.16 8.26 2.91
C GLY A 55 9.03 9.17 2.05
N LYS A 56 9.45 8.67 0.88
CA LYS A 56 10.24 9.42 -0.10
C LYS A 56 9.32 10.10 -1.10
N LEU A 57 9.36 11.44 -1.15
CA LEU A 57 8.64 12.22 -2.16
C LEU A 57 9.17 11.92 -3.57
N VAL A 58 8.26 11.66 -4.49
CA VAL A 58 8.53 11.51 -5.93
C VAL A 58 7.49 12.30 -6.71
N THR A 59 7.94 13.24 -7.55
CA THR A 59 7.07 14.04 -8.40
C THR A 59 7.35 13.76 -9.88
N ARG A 60 6.30 13.71 -10.69
CA ARG A 60 6.40 13.56 -12.15
C ARG A 60 5.36 14.48 -12.80
N GLY A 61 5.81 15.64 -13.28
CA GLY A 61 4.88 16.69 -13.71
C GLY A 61 4.01 17.14 -12.54
N THR A 62 2.69 17.08 -12.69
CA THR A 62 1.72 17.40 -11.62
C THR A 62 1.46 16.22 -10.67
N ALA A 63 1.94 15.03 -11.00
CA ALA A 63 1.74 13.85 -10.18
C ALA A 63 2.64 13.88 -8.94
N VAL A 64 2.02 13.69 -7.77
CA VAL A 64 2.68 13.62 -6.46
C VAL A 64 2.53 12.21 -5.91
N GLY A 65 3.64 11.59 -5.53
CA GLY A 65 3.65 10.29 -4.87
C GLY A 65 4.62 10.30 -3.69
N VAL A 66 4.29 9.55 -2.65
CA VAL A 66 5.19 9.31 -1.53
C VAL A 66 5.43 7.81 -1.43
N TRP A 67 6.67 7.40 -1.57
CA TRP A 67 7.07 6.01 -1.70
C TRP A 67 7.58 5.45 -0.37
N PHE A 68 7.07 4.26 -0.04
CA PHE A 68 7.52 3.45 1.09
C PHE A 68 7.97 2.08 0.59
N PRO A 69 8.81 1.35 1.32
CA PRO A 69 8.99 -0.08 1.07
C PRO A 69 7.63 -0.78 1.05
N GLY A 70 7.36 -1.53 -0.02
CA GLY A 70 6.13 -2.31 -0.20
C GLY A 70 4.97 -1.59 -0.89
N ALA A 71 4.85 -0.27 -0.84
CA ALA A 71 3.79 0.46 -1.57
C ALA A 71 4.12 1.93 -1.82
N ARG A 72 3.47 2.49 -2.85
CA ARG A 72 3.45 3.93 -3.12
C ARG A 72 2.13 4.52 -2.64
N VAL A 73 2.15 5.74 -2.16
CA VAL A 73 0.95 6.55 -1.93
C VAL A 73 0.89 7.59 -3.02
N ASN A 74 -0.05 7.44 -3.94
CA ASN A 74 -0.29 8.40 -5.01
C ASN A 74 -1.30 9.44 -4.52
N LEU A 75 -0.99 10.71 -4.70
CA LEU A 75 -1.82 11.83 -4.27
C LEU A 75 -2.30 12.57 -5.50
N ASN A 76 -3.57 12.59 -5.75
CA ASN A 76 -4.30 13.31 -6.78
C ASN A 76 -3.52 13.51 -8.10
N LEU A 77 -3.62 12.55 -9.00
CA LEU A 77 -3.00 12.56 -10.31
C LEU A 77 -3.95 13.20 -11.35
N GLY A 78 -3.94 14.52 -11.49
CA GLY A 78 -4.65 15.16 -12.58
C GLY A 78 -5.95 15.87 -12.20
N GLU A 79 -6.91 15.90 -13.13
CA GLU A 79 -8.14 16.70 -13.08
C GLU A 79 -9.31 16.04 -12.33
N GLU A 80 -9.09 14.95 -11.59
CA GLU A 80 -10.15 14.30 -10.84
C GLU A 80 -10.67 15.24 -9.73
N PRO A 81 -11.99 15.34 -9.56
CA PRO A 81 -12.54 16.09 -8.44
C PRO A 81 -12.16 15.45 -7.13
N PRO A 82 -11.90 16.22 -6.04
CA PRO A 82 -11.56 15.69 -4.75
C PRO A 82 -12.55 14.65 -4.26
N GLY A 83 -12.04 13.54 -3.71
CA GLY A 83 -12.85 12.46 -3.16
C GLY A 83 -13.70 12.91 -1.97
N LYS A 84 -14.84 12.25 -1.76
CA LYS A 84 -15.75 12.57 -0.66
C LYS A 84 -15.74 11.48 0.41
N GLY A 85 -15.55 11.91 1.66
CA GLY A 85 -15.51 11.01 2.82
C GLY A 85 -14.19 10.25 2.95
N GLY A 86 -13.79 10.02 4.20
CA GLY A 86 -12.58 9.28 4.54
C GLY A 86 -12.68 7.77 4.28
N SER A 87 -11.69 7.01 4.72
CA SER A 87 -11.65 5.56 4.50
C SER A 87 -12.65 4.79 5.38
N VAL A 88 -12.91 5.24 6.60
CA VAL A 88 -13.89 4.59 7.49
C VAL A 88 -15.30 4.66 6.91
N GLY A 89 -16.01 3.53 6.90
CA GLY A 89 -17.33 3.38 6.27
C GLY A 89 -17.27 3.00 4.79
N SER A 90 -16.07 2.79 4.24
CA SER A 90 -15.83 2.20 2.94
C SER A 90 -15.41 0.74 3.07
N VAL A 91 -15.50 -0.03 1.99
CA VAL A 91 -15.01 -1.42 1.93
C VAL A 91 -13.54 -1.50 2.36
N ILE A 92 -12.70 -0.53 2.00
CA ILE A 92 -11.37 -0.36 2.59
C ILE A 92 -11.49 0.59 3.79
N ASN A 93 -11.55 0.01 4.99
CA ASN A 93 -11.67 0.78 6.23
C ASN A 93 -10.40 1.57 6.57
N HIS A 94 -9.25 0.93 6.36
CA HIS A 94 -7.93 1.55 6.58
C HIS A 94 -6.84 0.79 5.84
N VAL A 95 -5.69 1.42 5.79
CA VAL A 95 -4.43 0.85 5.31
C VAL A 95 -3.43 0.86 6.46
N GLY A 96 -2.34 0.09 6.37
CA GLY A 96 -1.44 -0.02 7.49
C GLY A 96 0.03 -0.04 7.11
N PHE A 97 0.82 0.50 8.03
CA PHE A 97 2.27 0.37 8.05
C PHE A 97 2.72 -0.42 9.27
N ILE A 98 3.88 -1.02 9.15
CA ILE A 98 4.61 -1.61 10.26
C ILE A 98 5.90 -0.82 10.49
N VAL A 99 6.23 -0.57 11.75
CA VAL A 99 7.43 0.14 12.19
C VAL A 99 8.19 -0.69 13.21
N ASN A 100 9.47 -0.43 13.34
CA ASN A 100 10.31 -1.15 14.32
C ASN A 100 10.15 -0.64 15.77
N ASN A 101 9.55 0.53 15.98
CA ASN A 101 9.34 1.15 17.28
C ASN A 101 8.19 2.15 17.19
N VAL A 102 6.99 1.77 17.64
CA VAL A 102 5.80 2.63 17.60
C VAL A 102 5.98 3.84 18.50
N GLU A 103 6.46 3.68 19.75
CA GLU A 103 6.62 4.79 20.69
C GLU A 103 7.55 5.87 20.14
N GLY A 104 8.73 5.48 19.63
CA GLY A 104 9.70 6.40 19.06
C GLY A 104 9.20 7.10 17.79
N GLN A 105 8.49 6.37 16.91
CA GLN A 105 7.92 6.97 15.70
C GLN A 105 6.78 7.93 16.02
N VAL A 106 5.87 7.56 16.92
CA VAL A 106 4.77 8.41 17.38
C VAL A 106 5.29 9.71 17.98
N ALA A 107 6.33 9.66 18.85
CA ALA A 107 6.94 10.85 19.41
C ALA A 107 7.50 11.78 18.32
N LYS A 108 8.24 11.22 17.34
CA LYS A 108 8.78 11.95 16.21
C LYS A 108 7.67 12.58 15.35
N TRP A 109 6.64 11.82 15.01
CA TRP A 109 5.55 12.29 14.14
C TRP A 109 4.68 13.34 14.84
N LYS A 110 4.46 13.19 16.16
CA LYS A 110 3.77 14.20 16.97
C LYS A 110 4.52 15.54 16.96
N ALA A 111 5.85 15.50 17.08
CA ALA A 111 6.69 16.70 17.00
C ALA A 111 6.66 17.35 15.61
N ALA A 112 6.40 16.57 14.55
CA ALA A 112 6.23 17.03 13.17
C ALA A 112 4.79 17.44 12.82
N GLY A 113 3.85 17.42 13.80
CA GLY A 113 2.45 17.83 13.58
C GLY A 113 1.57 16.78 12.90
N VAL A 114 2.02 15.51 12.78
CA VAL A 114 1.18 14.44 12.23
C VAL A 114 -0.01 14.16 13.15
N PRO A 115 -1.26 14.13 12.63
CA PRO A 115 -2.44 13.82 13.42
C PRO A 115 -2.46 12.35 13.87
N LEU A 116 -2.44 12.11 15.17
CA LEU A 116 -2.29 10.79 15.78
C LEU A 116 -3.48 10.46 16.69
N LEU A 117 -3.89 9.19 16.67
CA LEU A 117 -4.81 8.60 17.64
C LEU A 117 -4.11 7.42 18.34
N PRO A 118 -4.47 7.13 19.60
CA PRO A 118 -3.92 5.97 20.33
C PRO A 118 -4.34 4.65 19.68
N GLY A 119 -3.58 3.60 19.96
CA GLY A 119 -3.96 2.23 19.61
C GLY A 119 -5.28 1.80 20.23
N ASN A 120 -5.91 0.80 19.64
CA ASN A 120 -7.13 0.21 20.18
C ASN A 120 -6.89 -0.29 21.62
N ASN A 121 -7.81 0.03 22.52
CA ASN A 121 -7.67 -0.30 23.95
C ASN A 121 -6.35 0.21 24.57
N ASN A 122 -5.83 1.34 24.08
CA ASN A 122 -4.57 1.94 24.49
C ASN A 122 -3.34 1.02 24.34
N ARG A 123 -3.33 0.16 23.35
CA ARG A 123 -2.15 -0.66 23.01
C ARG A 123 -0.96 0.23 22.71
N LEU A 124 0.20 -0.11 23.26
CA LEU A 124 1.46 0.65 23.09
C LEU A 124 2.20 0.27 21.79
N ASP A 125 1.91 -0.90 21.24
CA ASP A 125 2.47 -1.45 19.99
C ASP A 125 1.60 -1.11 18.76
N GLN A 126 0.64 -0.18 18.92
CA GLN A 126 -0.27 0.27 17.88
C GLN A 126 -0.55 1.76 18.01
N ALA A 127 -0.69 2.44 16.89
CA ALA A 127 -1.20 3.81 16.79
C ALA A 127 -2.00 3.98 15.50
N PHE A 128 -2.69 5.09 15.36
CA PHE A 128 -3.31 5.48 14.10
C PHE A 128 -2.88 6.88 13.69
N VAL A 129 -2.66 7.07 12.41
CA VAL A 129 -2.61 8.39 11.76
C VAL A 129 -3.94 8.59 11.05
N VAL A 130 -4.50 9.79 11.14
CA VAL A 130 -5.71 10.14 10.37
C VAL A 130 -5.37 11.38 9.56
N THR A 131 -5.44 11.27 8.24
CA THR A 131 -5.17 12.41 7.37
C THR A 131 -6.28 13.47 7.49
N PRO A 132 -6.04 14.73 7.08
CA PRO A 132 -7.07 15.77 7.07
C PRO A 132 -8.34 15.36 6.31
N ASP A 133 -8.18 14.55 5.26
CA ASP A 133 -9.27 14.02 4.45
C ASP A 133 -9.96 12.80 5.07
N GLY A 134 -9.55 12.37 6.27
CA GLY A 134 -10.16 11.26 6.99
C GLY A 134 -9.70 9.87 6.55
N VAL A 135 -8.57 9.74 5.86
CA VAL A 135 -7.98 8.42 5.62
C VAL A 135 -7.31 7.92 6.89
N ARG A 136 -7.74 6.76 7.35
CA ARG A 136 -7.20 6.10 8.55
C ARG A 136 -6.05 5.20 8.17
N ILE A 137 -4.94 5.33 8.90
CA ILE A 137 -3.71 4.57 8.68
C ILE A 137 -3.34 3.91 10.00
N GLU A 138 -3.33 2.59 10.04
CA GLU A 138 -2.90 1.82 11.20
C GLU A 138 -1.38 1.69 11.21
N ILE A 139 -0.79 1.86 12.38
CA ILE A 139 0.65 1.69 12.62
C ILE A 139 0.82 0.56 13.62
N LEU A 140 1.53 -0.47 13.22
CA LEU A 140 1.83 -1.66 14.03
C LEU A 140 3.32 -1.76 14.32
N GLU A 141 3.69 -2.42 15.42
CA GLU A 141 5.09 -2.67 15.77
C GLU A 141 5.55 -4.07 15.35
N ASP A 142 6.71 -4.14 14.73
CA ASP A 142 7.55 -5.33 14.67
C ASP A 142 9.01 -4.93 14.93
N ARG A 143 9.49 -5.22 16.13
CA ARG A 143 10.84 -4.87 16.59
C ARG A 143 11.96 -5.53 15.80
N ASN A 144 11.64 -6.60 15.06
CA ASN A 144 12.61 -7.32 14.24
C ASN A 144 12.73 -6.76 12.83
N GLN A 145 11.90 -5.75 12.47
CA GLN A 145 11.92 -5.17 11.15
C GLN A 145 13.22 -4.40 10.88
N ALA A 146 13.82 -4.66 9.71
CA ALA A 146 15.10 -4.05 9.32
C ALA A 146 14.99 -2.58 8.92
N VAL A 147 13.81 -2.15 8.42
CA VAL A 147 13.54 -0.77 7.98
C VAL A 147 12.66 -0.04 8.99
N ALA A 148 12.80 1.28 9.06
CA ALA A 148 12.08 2.07 10.06
C ALA A 148 10.56 2.02 9.87
N ILE A 149 10.09 1.95 8.62
CA ILE A 149 8.67 1.88 8.24
C ILE A 149 8.53 1.19 6.89
N GLN A 150 7.51 0.34 6.74
CA GLN A 150 7.10 -0.21 5.44
C GLN A 150 5.59 -0.44 5.40
N HIS A 151 5.01 -0.49 4.20
CA HIS A 151 3.64 -0.91 4.00
C HIS A 151 3.41 -2.32 4.55
N GLU A 152 2.28 -2.52 5.21
CA GLU A 152 1.99 -3.79 5.84
C GLU A 152 0.66 -4.39 5.35
N HIS A 153 -0.45 -3.59 5.29
CA HIS A 153 -1.72 -4.16 4.87
C HIS A 153 -2.71 -3.14 4.28
N VAL A 154 -3.70 -3.72 3.59
CA VAL A 154 -4.99 -3.10 3.28
C VAL A 154 -6.06 -3.87 4.04
N HIS A 155 -6.93 -3.18 4.80
CA HIS A 155 -7.92 -3.80 5.66
C HIS A 155 -9.33 -3.58 5.12
N PHE A 156 -9.94 -4.65 4.66
CA PHE A 156 -11.29 -4.69 4.12
C PHE A 156 -12.31 -5.02 5.22
N PHE A 157 -13.43 -4.33 5.17
CA PHE A 157 -14.57 -4.56 6.05
C PHE A 157 -15.79 -4.92 5.21
N VAL A 158 -16.30 -6.12 5.39
CA VAL A 158 -17.46 -6.66 4.64
C VAL A 158 -18.36 -7.47 5.58
N PRO A 159 -19.62 -7.77 5.20
CA PRO A 159 -20.45 -8.68 5.98
C PRO A 159 -19.73 -10.01 6.24
N GLU A 160 -19.89 -10.58 7.42
CA GLU A 160 -19.14 -11.77 7.85
C GLU A 160 -19.24 -12.93 6.85
N ALA A 161 -20.44 -13.16 6.27
CA ALA A 161 -20.67 -14.21 5.28
C ALA A 161 -19.91 -13.99 3.94
N GLU A 162 -19.43 -12.75 3.69
CA GLU A 162 -18.69 -12.40 2.48
C GLU A 162 -17.17 -12.55 2.66
N ILE A 163 -16.66 -12.60 3.89
CA ILE A 163 -15.24 -12.68 4.17
C ILE A 163 -14.56 -13.87 3.47
N PRO A 164 -15.05 -15.12 3.56
CA PRO A 164 -14.41 -16.24 2.87
C PRO A 164 -14.42 -16.11 1.35
N LYS A 165 -15.49 -15.53 0.80
CA LYS A 165 -15.61 -15.31 -0.65
C LYS A 165 -14.61 -14.26 -1.13
N MET A 166 -14.46 -13.15 -0.39
CA MET A 166 -13.52 -12.08 -0.70
C MET A 166 -12.08 -12.58 -0.61
N GLN A 167 -11.74 -13.32 0.44
CA GLN A 167 -10.44 -13.96 0.58
C GLN A 167 -10.11 -14.86 -0.61
N ALA A 168 -11.05 -15.75 -0.99
CA ALA A 168 -10.88 -16.67 -2.12
C ALA A 168 -10.73 -15.91 -3.45
N TRP A 169 -11.52 -14.84 -3.65
CA TRP A 169 -11.47 -14.04 -4.87
C TRP A 169 -10.12 -13.35 -5.04
N TYR A 170 -9.61 -12.68 -4.00
CA TYR A 170 -8.30 -12.01 -4.05
C TYR A 170 -7.16 -13.02 -4.21
N ALA A 171 -7.20 -14.14 -3.49
CA ALA A 171 -6.21 -15.20 -3.63
C ALA A 171 -6.16 -15.76 -5.06
N LYS A 172 -7.33 -16.06 -5.65
CA LYS A 172 -7.43 -16.60 -7.01
C LYS A 172 -6.99 -15.58 -8.07
N THR A 173 -7.53 -14.36 -7.99
CA THR A 173 -7.33 -13.33 -9.03
C THR A 173 -5.88 -12.88 -9.07
N PHE A 174 -5.28 -12.58 -7.92
CA PHE A 174 -3.94 -12.00 -7.81
C PHE A 174 -2.84 -13.00 -7.44
N GLY A 175 -3.17 -14.28 -7.30
CA GLY A 175 -2.19 -15.31 -6.94
C GLY A 175 -1.63 -15.14 -5.53
N GLY A 176 -2.37 -14.50 -4.63
CA GLY A 176 -1.99 -14.34 -3.24
C GLY A 176 -2.16 -15.64 -2.44
N LYS A 177 -1.46 -15.75 -1.32
CA LYS A 177 -1.52 -16.93 -0.43
C LYS A 177 -2.57 -16.69 0.66
N PRO A 178 -3.71 -17.43 0.66
CA PRO A 178 -4.70 -17.29 1.72
C PRO A 178 -4.16 -17.90 3.03
N GLY A 179 -4.51 -17.27 4.13
CA GLY A 179 -4.09 -17.68 5.46
C GLY A 179 -4.93 -17.07 6.57
N THR A 180 -4.42 -17.11 7.78
CA THR A 180 -4.99 -16.43 8.95
C THR A 180 -3.90 -15.72 9.72
N ARG A 181 -4.21 -14.55 10.27
CA ARG A 181 -3.36 -13.81 11.22
C ARG A 181 -4.20 -13.38 12.41
N ASN A 182 -3.78 -13.76 13.61
CA ASN A 182 -4.56 -13.50 14.84
C ASN A 182 -6.03 -13.96 14.71
N ASN A 183 -6.25 -15.13 14.14
CA ASN A 183 -7.56 -15.74 13.83
C ASN A 183 -8.41 -14.96 12.79
N ALA A 184 -7.90 -13.90 12.17
CA ALA A 184 -8.57 -13.20 11.08
C ALA A 184 -8.10 -13.71 9.72
N PRO A 185 -9.00 -13.88 8.74
CA PRO A 185 -8.65 -14.27 7.38
C PRO A 185 -7.77 -13.20 6.71
N VAL A 186 -6.76 -13.65 5.96
CA VAL A 186 -5.83 -12.79 5.23
C VAL A 186 -5.45 -13.40 3.89
N VAL A 187 -4.94 -12.57 2.98
CA VAL A 187 -4.25 -13.01 1.77
C VAL A 187 -2.89 -12.30 1.72
N ASP A 188 -1.81 -13.06 1.74
CA ASP A 188 -0.47 -12.51 1.57
C ASP A 188 -0.18 -12.29 0.09
N VAL A 189 0.22 -11.08 -0.25
CA VAL A 189 0.74 -10.71 -1.58
C VAL A 189 2.12 -10.08 -1.39
N PRO A 190 3.04 -10.18 -2.35
CA PRO A 190 4.30 -9.46 -2.23
C PRO A 190 4.05 -7.96 -2.03
N GLY A 191 4.73 -7.35 -1.07
CA GLY A 191 4.57 -5.94 -0.72
C GLY A 191 3.48 -5.62 0.29
N GLY A 192 2.66 -6.61 0.73
CA GLY A 192 1.66 -6.37 1.76
C GLY A 192 0.70 -7.53 2.00
N GLN A 193 -0.23 -7.32 2.90
CA GLN A 193 -1.26 -8.28 3.28
C GLN A 193 -2.65 -7.67 3.06
N LEU A 194 -3.55 -8.44 2.52
CA LEU A 194 -4.97 -8.09 2.43
C LEU A 194 -5.66 -8.73 3.64
N ARG A 195 -6.26 -7.93 4.51
CA ARG A 195 -6.95 -8.37 5.73
C ARG A 195 -8.44 -8.18 5.59
N PHE A 196 -9.20 -9.10 6.15
CA PHE A 196 -10.65 -9.08 6.05
C PHE A 196 -11.27 -9.13 7.43
N ALA A 197 -12.16 -8.17 7.71
CA ALA A 197 -12.88 -8.07 8.97
C ALA A 197 -14.38 -7.87 8.74
N ARG A 198 -15.15 -8.21 9.77
CA ARG A 198 -16.60 -8.05 9.77
C ARG A 198 -16.98 -6.58 9.85
N ALA A 199 -17.91 -6.19 8.97
CA ALA A 199 -18.67 -4.96 9.08
C ALA A 199 -20.10 -5.28 9.57
N ASP A 200 -20.61 -4.49 10.52
CA ASP A 200 -21.98 -4.65 11.02
C ASP A 200 -23.01 -3.98 10.11
N THR A 201 -22.58 -3.13 9.19
CA THR A 201 -23.41 -2.41 8.22
C THR A 201 -22.78 -2.50 6.83
N PRO A 202 -23.58 -2.37 5.75
CA PRO A 202 -23.05 -2.28 4.39
C PRO A 202 -22.03 -1.14 4.28
N GLN A 203 -20.92 -1.41 3.62
CA GLN A 203 -19.85 -0.44 3.41
C GLN A 203 -19.99 0.20 2.02
N ALA A 204 -19.60 1.46 1.91
CA ALA A 204 -19.62 2.17 0.64
C ALA A 204 -18.50 1.68 -0.29
N PRO A 205 -18.71 1.68 -1.63
CA PRO A 205 -17.63 1.48 -2.59
C PRO A 205 -16.50 2.51 -2.39
N THR A 206 -15.29 2.17 -2.85
CA THR A 206 -14.14 3.07 -2.71
C THR A 206 -14.14 4.19 -3.74
N ARG A 207 -14.63 3.93 -4.96
CA ARG A 207 -14.63 4.90 -6.06
C ARG A 207 -15.32 6.21 -5.68
N GLY A 208 -14.62 7.32 -5.88
CA GLY A 208 -15.11 8.68 -5.55
C GLY A 208 -14.96 9.05 -4.08
N ARG A 209 -14.30 8.22 -3.27
CA ARG A 209 -13.86 8.57 -1.92
C ARG A 209 -12.42 9.06 -1.93
N VAL A 210 -11.95 9.59 -0.80
CA VAL A 210 -10.54 10.04 -0.72
C VAL A 210 -9.58 8.87 -0.95
N LEU A 211 -9.74 7.75 -0.27
CA LEU A 211 -9.06 6.51 -0.65
C LEU A 211 -9.87 5.84 -1.76
N ASP A 212 -9.59 6.25 -3.00
CA ASP A 212 -10.39 5.88 -4.18
C ASP A 212 -10.12 4.45 -4.64
N HIS A 213 -8.87 4.07 -4.69
CA HIS A 213 -8.49 2.72 -5.11
C HIS A 213 -7.16 2.26 -4.53
N ILE A 214 -6.95 0.95 -4.61
CA ILE A 214 -5.65 0.32 -4.47
C ILE A 214 -5.15 -0.12 -5.84
N GLY A 215 -3.84 -0.23 -5.99
CA GLY A 215 -3.23 -0.67 -7.24
C GLY A 215 -2.31 -1.86 -7.05
N PHE A 216 -2.38 -2.80 -8.00
CA PHE A 216 -1.40 -3.87 -8.13
C PHE A 216 -0.51 -3.60 -9.33
N ASP A 217 0.79 -3.75 -9.14
CA ASP A 217 1.72 -3.79 -10.25
C ASP A 217 1.72 -5.19 -10.86
N VAL A 218 1.64 -5.25 -12.18
CA VAL A 218 1.53 -6.48 -12.96
C VAL A 218 2.66 -6.55 -13.97
N LYS A 219 3.39 -7.65 -13.99
CA LYS A 219 4.58 -7.84 -14.86
C LYS A 219 4.25 -7.80 -16.35
N ASP A 220 3.14 -8.43 -16.75
CA ASP A 220 2.57 -8.45 -18.11
C ASP A 220 1.08 -8.21 -18.03
N LEU A 221 0.69 -6.94 -18.07
CA LEU A 221 -0.70 -6.53 -17.90
C LEU A 221 -1.60 -7.03 -19.03
N GLN A 222 -1.10 -7.09 -20.26
CA GLN A 222 -1.91 -7.55 -21.40
C GLN A 222 -2.30 -9.03 -21.27
N THR A 223 -1.36 -9.87 -20.85
CA THR A 223 -1.64 -11.29 -20.58
C THR A 223 -2.53 -11.46 -19.35
N PHE A 224 -2.29 -10.67 -18.31
CA PHE A 224 -3.11 -10.71 -17.09
C PHE A 224 -4.56 -10.30 -17.34
N VAL A 225 -4.80 -9.26 -18.14
CA VAL A 225 -6.15 -8.82 -18.53
C VAL A 225 -6.90 -9.94 -19.25
N LYS A 226 -6.29 -10.59 -20.24
CA LYS A 226 -6.92 -11.72 -20.93
C LYS A 226 -7.32 -12.86 -19.99
N LYS A 227 -6.47 -13.12 -18.97
CA LYS A 227 -6.76 -14.14 -17.95
C LYS A 227 -7.99 -13.76 -17.14
N ILE A 228 -8.04 -12.55 -16.56
CA ILE A 228 -9.15 -12.15 -15.70
C ILE A 228 -10.47 -12.00 -16.46
N GLU A 229 -10.44 -11.53 -17.72
CA GLU A 229 -11.63 -11.48 -18.59
C GLU A 229 -12.17 -12.89 -18.90
N ALA A 230 -11.27 -13.87 -19.15
CA ALA A 230 -11.66 -15.27 -19.32
C ALA A 230 -12.28 -15.88 -18.03
N GLU A 231 -11.97 -15.33 -16.86
CA GLU A 231 -12.58 -15.68 -15.57
C GLU A 231 -13.89 -14.90 -15.28
N GLY A 232 -14.34 -14.05 -16.23
CA GLY A 232 -15.58 -13.29 -16.12
C GLY A 232 -15.44 -11.95 -15.40
N ILE A 233 -14.22 -11.51 -15.07
CA ILE A 233 -13.98 -10.19 -14.47
C ILE A 233 -14.03 -9.14 -15.59
N ARG A 234 -14.87 -8.12 -15.42
CA ARG A 234 -15.02 -7.03 -16.38
C ARG A 234 -14.07 -5.90 -16.06
N LEU A 235 -13.50 -5.29 -17.10
CA LEU A 235 -12.76 -4.05 -16.97
C LEU A 235 -13.73 -2.87 -16.83
N ASP A 236 -13.46 -1.96 -15.89
CA ASP A 236 -14.16 -0.68 -15.77
C ASP A 236 -13.69 0.31 -16.86
N GLU A 237 -12.40 0.22 -17.18
CA GLU A 237 -11.75 1.01 -18.22
C GLU A 237 -10.93 0.09 -19.12
N PRO A 238 -10.91 0.32 -20.46
CA PRO A 238 -10.13 -0.50 -21.37
C PRO A 238 -8.64 -0.48 -21.02
N TYR A 239 -7.96 -1.63 -21.24
CA TYR A 239 -6.51 -1.65 -21.23
C TYR A 239 -5.95 -0.56 -22.16
N ARG A 240 -5.05 0.26 -21.64
CA ARG A 240 -4.38 1.30 -22.43
C ARG A 240 -2.91 1.45 -22.06
N ARG A 241 -2.10 1.77 -23.05
CA ARG A 241 -0.71 2.21 -22.81
C ARG A 241 -0.70 3.70 -22.51
N VAL A 242 0.11 4.09 -21.53
CA VAL A 242 0.29 5.50 -21.16
C VAL A 242 1.25 6.13 -22.18
N PRO A 243 0.85 7.23 -22.86
CA PRO A 243 1.72 7.88 -23.83
C PRO A 243 3.06 8.30 -23.22
N GLY A 244 4.15 8.03 -23.93
CA GLY A 244 5.51 8.49 -23.58
C GLY A 244 6.20 7.74 -22.43
N GLY A 245 5.54 6.76 -21.76
CA GLY A 245 6.09 6.16 -20.54
C GLY A 245 6.32 4.66 -20.55
N GLY A 246 5.92 3.92 -21.60
CA GLY A 246 6.00 2.46 -21.61
C GLY A 246 5.09 1.75 -20.59
N ALA A 247 4.45 2.50 -19.69
CA ALA A 247 3.49 1.99 -18.73
C ALA A 247 2.16 1.61 -19.42
N ALA A 248 1.42 0.69 -18.79
CA ALA A 248 0.04 0.37 -19.21
C ALA A 248 -0.83 0.25 -17.96
N ILE A 249 -2.11 0.60 -18.10
CA ILE A 249 -3.08 0.59 -17.00
C ILE A 249 -4.45 0.11 -17.46
N THR A 250 -5.21 -0.40 -16.50
CA THR A 250 -6.65 -0.64 -16.57
C THR A 250 -7.24 -0.66 -15.16
N TYR A 251 -8.55 -0.65 -15.05
CA TYR A 251 -9.27 -0.70 -13.79
C TYR A 251 -10.31 -1.81 -13.77
N ILE A 252 -10.50 -2.39 -12.60
CA ILE A 252 -11.60 -3.30 -12.30
C ILE A 252 -12.26 -2.86 -10.99
N THR A 253 -13.49 -3.27 -10.77
CA THR A 253 -14.14 -3.19 -9.46
C THR A 253 -14.40 -4.61 -8.95
N ASP A 254 -13.98 -4.89 -7.72
CA ASP A 254 -14.26 -6.18 -7.10
C ASP A 254 -15.77 -6.33 -6.77
N PRO A 255 -16.27 -7.54 -6.46
CA PRO A 255 -17.70 -7.76 -6.17
C PRO A 255 -18.23 -6.99 -4.96
N TRP A 256 -17.38 -6.42 -4.12
CA TRP A 256 -17.75 -5.68 -2.90
C TRP A 256 -17.60 -4.17 -3.04
N GLY A 257 -17.18 -3.68 -4.20
CA GLY A 257 -17.09 -2.25 -4.52
C GLY A 257 -15.71 -1.63 -4.32
N THR A 258 -14.65 -2.43 -4.22
CA THR A 258 -13.28 -1.91 -4.25
C THR A 258 -12.84 -1.64 -5.68
N ARG A 259 -12.53 -0.40 -6.01
CA ARG A 259 -11.85 -0.06 -7.26
C ARG A 259 -10.38 -0.49 -7.16
N VAL A 260 -9.91 -1.18 -8.17
CA VAL A 260 -8.54 -1.71 -8.25
C VAL A 260 -7.90 -1.28 -9.56
N GLU A 261 -6.78 -0.57 -9.47
CA GLU A 261 -5.94 -0.25 -10.63
C GLU A 261 -4.93 -1.37 -10.89
N LEU A 262 -4.80 -1.77 -12.12
CA LEU A 262 -3.79 -2.73 -12.59
C LEU A 262 -2.77 -1.97 -13.42
N VAL A 263 -1.51 -2.02 -13.02
CA VAL A 263 -0.45 -1.20 -13.62
C VAL A 263 0.71 -2.08 -14.06
N GLN A 264 1.10 -1.95 -15.33
CA GLN A 264 2.42 -2.35 -15.77
C GLN A 264 3.30 -1.12 -15.83
N LEU A 265 4.32 -1.07 -14.97
CA LEU A 265 5.28 0.04 -14.97
C LEU A 265 6.08 0.01 -16.27
N GLY A 266 6.38 1.19 -16.82
CA GLY A 266 7.35 1.34 -17.92
C GLY A 266 8.76 0.93 -17.46
N MET A 267 9.48 0.21 -18.31
CA MET A 267 10.90 -0.09 -18.10
C MET A 267 11.77 1.14 -18.43
#